data_1b474425ded69ac63d88576436c32aa2
#
_entry.id   1b474425ded69ac63d88576436c32aa2
#
_cell.length_a   1.000
_cell.length_b   1.000
_cell.length_c   1.000
_cell.angle_alpha   90.00
_cell.angle_beta   90.00
_cell.angle_gamma   90.00
#
_symmetry.space_group_name_H-M   'P 1'
#
loop_
_entity.id
_entity.type
_entity.pdbx_description
1 polymer ?
#
loop_
_entity_poly.entity_id
_entity_poly.type
_entity_poly.pdbx_seq_one_letter_code
_entity_poly.pdbx_strand_id
1 'polypeptide(L)'
;MKTPAELMIERETRVSLGPVPRCLFGDPLGETTWQMLDDEFLLRGEGDHYFHYRKGFGITIDRGEDADLSEEALWLNGSVYGAVASLNGLVPIHASAVALGGRVFAFTGPAGAGKSTLVAALGDLGLPMFCDDTLVLDLSDPDRIICLPGHKRMKLRPDALELTGAVKQEEVSKTVDKVYALPSAGDVSFALPLACLVFLEEGNSLKVEPISGAERLRRLQDDHQTSQLYGAAQQLDRAGQFSHLSRLARQIDMAVFTRPRDVMRFKEGATVAASYIEKACQEP
;
A
#
# COMPACT_ATOMS: atom_id res chain seq x y z
N MET A 1 2.50 7.96 21.09
CA MET A 1 3.18 9.18 20.56
C MET A 1 3.55 8.86 19.12
N LYS A 2 3.32 9.78 18.16
CA LYS A 2 3.71 9.57 16.76
C LYS A 2 5.23 9.49 16.62
N THR A 3 5.70 8.62 15.73
CA THR A 3 7.13 8.51 15.38
C THR A 3 7.59 9.72 14.54
N PRO A 4 8.90 10.00 14.43
CA PRO A 4 9.41 11.04 13.55
C PRO A 4 8.97 10.85 12.08
N ALA A 5 8.93 9.61 11.60
CA ALA A 5 8.47 9.29 10.24
C ALA A 5 6.97 9.57 10.05
N GLU A 6 6.12 9.26 11.04
CA GLU A 6 4.70 9.63 11.00
C GLU A 6 4.50 11.14 10.96
N LEU A 7 5.24 11.91 11.75
CA LEU A 7 5.17 13.37 11.75
C LEU A 7 5.69 13.96 10.44
N MET A 8 6.74 13.38 9.88
CA MET A 8 7.29 13.79 8.60
C MET A 8 6.29 13.55 7.46
N ILE A 9 5.78 12.32 7.32
CA ILE A 9 4.86 12.00 6.21
C ILE A 9 3.54 12.79 6.32
N GLU A 10 3.05 13.04 7.53
CA GLU A 10 1.85 13.87 7.76
C GLU A 10 2.09 15.32 7.31
N ARG A 11 3.29 15.87 7.52
CA ARG A 11 3.65 17.19 7.04
C ARG A 11 3.76 17.22 5.52
N GLU A 12 4.45 16.25 4.94
CA GLU A 12 4.73 16.18 3.51
C GLU A 12 3.48 15.85 2.67
N THR A 13 2.46 15.22 3.26
CA THR A 13 1.19 14.92 2.59
C THR A 13 0.10 15.95 2.85
N ARG A 14 0.42 17.09 3.46
CA ARG A 14 -0.54 18.21 3.56
C ARG A 14 -0.93 18.69 2.19
N VAL A 15 -2.23 18.86 2.00
CA VAL A 15 -2.83 19.30 0.75
C VAL A 15 -3.21 20.78 0.85
N SER A 16 -2.86 21.54 -0.18
CA SER A 16 -3.35 22.90 -0.43
C SER A 16 -3.95 22.99 -1.83
N LEU A 17 -4.91 23.87 -2.01
CA LEU A 17 -5.47 24.16 -3.34
C LEU A 17 -4.82 25.43 -3.90
N GLY A 18 -4.47 25.41 -5.17
CA GLY A 18 -3.90 26.57 -5.83
C GLY A 18 -3.29 26.24 -7.19
N PRO A 19 -2.85 27.26 -7.93
CA PRO A 19 -2.24 27.07 -9.25
C PRO A 19 -0.91 26.32 -9.12
N VAL A 20 -0.65 25.41 -10.05
CA VAL A 20 0.60 24.66 -10.15
C VAL A 20 1.24 24.84 -11.53
N PRO A 21 2.56 24.61 -11.69
CA PRO A 21 3.20 24.62 -13.00
C PRO A 21 2.56 23.56 -13.92
N ARG A 22 2.67 23.77 -15.24
CA ARG A 22 2.18 22.79 -16.23
C ARG A 22 3.30 21.85 -16.71
N CYS A 23 4.54 22.13 -16.33
CA CYS A 23 5.70 21.29 -16.50
C CYS A 23 6.75 21.65 -15.45
N LEU A 24 7.60 20.70 -15.07
CA LEU A 24 8.83 20.95 -14.31
C LEU A 24 10.01 21.15 -15.25
N PHE A 25 9.99 20.49 -16.41
CA PHE A 25 10.98 20.61 -17.48
C PHE A 25 10.37 20.20 -18.83
N GLY A 26 10.90 20.76 -19.92
CA GLY A 26 10.43 20.43 -21.26
C GLY A 26 9.01 20.89 -21.56
N ASP A 27 8.24 20.02 -22.21
CA ASP A 27 6.86 20.30 -22.61
C ASP A 27 5.85 20.06 -21.47
N PRO A 28 4.68 20.71 -21.53
CA PRO A 28 3.57 20.44 -20.62
C PRO A 28 3.14 18.97 -20.63
N LEU A 29 2.66 18.49 -19.45
CA LEU A 29 2.20 17.12 -19.30
C LEU A 29 0.98 16.79 -20.15
N GLY A 30 1.00 15.63 -20.80
CA GLY A 30 -0.21 14.96 -21.31
C GLY A 30 -1.07 14.40 -20.18
N GLU A 31 -2.27 13.91 -20.49
CA GLU A 31 -3.15 13.29 -19.49
C GLU A 31 -2.51 12.04 -18.87
N THR A 32 -2.77 11.82 -17.58
CA THR A 32 -2.25 10.69 -16.78
C THR A 32 -0.73 10.52 -16.85
N THR A 33 0.01 11.62 -17.08
CA THR A 33 1.47 11.64 -17.15
C THR A 33 2.06 12.40 -15.97
N TRP A 34 3.35 12.25 -15.79
CA TRP A 34 4.08 12.86 -14.68
C TRP A 34 5.49 13.27 -15.09
N GLN A 35 6.04 14.24 -14.37
CA GLN A 35 7.46 14.61 -14.38
C GLN A 35 7.98 14.58 -12.94
N MET A 36 9.23 14.20 -12.76
CA MET A 36 9.85 14.01 -11.44
C MET A 36 11.29 14.49 -11.43
N LEU A 37 11.64 15.19 -10.35
CA LEU A 37 12.98 15.59 -9.95
C LEU A 37 13.29 14.98 -8.57
N ASP A 38 14.50 15.25 -8.03
CA ASP A 38 14.96 14.61 -6.77
C ASP A 38 14.09 14.96 -5.55
N ASP A 39 13.44 16.12 -5.55
CA ASP A 39 12.69 16.65 -4.40
C ASP A 39 11.26 17.10 -4.75
N GLU A 40 10.84 16.94 -6.01
CA GLU A 40 9.49 17.32 -6.44
C GLU A 40 8.98 16.44 -7.58
N PHE A 41 7.65 16.36 -7.71
CA PHE A 41 7.00 15.81 -8.89
C PHE A 41 5.76 16.61 -9.26
N LEU A 42 5.41 16.55 -10.53
CA LEU A 42 4.16 17.03 -11.10
C LEU A 42 3.45 15.86 -11.76
N LEU A 43 2.21 15.60 -11.37
CA LEU A 43 1.32 14.60 -11.96
C LEU A 43 0.10 15.32 -12.55
N ARG A 44 -0.25 15.03 -13.80
CA ARG A 44 -1.54 15.38 -14.38
C ARG A 44 -2.45 14.17 -14.37
N GLY A 45 -3.57 14.27 -13.68
CA GLY A 45 -4.69 13.34 -13.74
C GLY A 45 -5.62 13.65 -14.92
N GLU A 46 -6.82 13.11 -14.86
CA GLU A 46 -7.87 13.40 -15.85
C GLU A 46 -8.49 14.79 -15.64
N GLY A 47 -9.03 15.38 -16.69
CA GLY A 47 -9.80 16.63 -16.61
C GLY A 47 -9.01 17.84 -16.11
N ASP A 48 -7.76 18.02 -16.54
CA ASP A 48 -6.87 19.12 -16.11
C ASP A 48 -6.64 19.20 -14.59
N HIS A 49 -6.69 18.06 -13.94
CA HIS A 49 -6.42 17.90 -12.54
C HIS A 49 -4.92 17.66 -12.30
N TYR A 50 -4.25 18.56 -11.59
CA TYR A 50 -2.80 18.49 -11.37
C TYR A 50 -2.47 18.35 -9.89
N PHE A 51 -1.46 17.52 -9.60
CA PHE A 51 -0.87 17.32 -8.28
C PHE A 51 0.60 17.71 -8.35
N HIS A 52 0.99 18.72 -7.62
CA HIS A 52 2.37 19.14 -7.50
C HIS A 52 2.85 18.91 -6.06
N TYR A 53 3.79 18.04 -5.89
CA TYR A 53 4.48 17.84 -4.62
C TYR A 53 5.86 18.48 -4.67
N ARG A 54 6.22 19.18 -3.61
CA ARG A 54 7.57 19.67 -3.39
C ARG A 54 7.96 19.41 -1.93
N LYS A 55 9.13 18.79 -1.74
CA LYS A 55 9.65 18.43 -0.42
C LYS A 55 9.77 19.64 0.51
N GLY A 56 9.20 19.52 1.69
CA GLY A 56 9.10 20.60 2.68
C GLY A 56 7.89 21.54 2.51
N PHE A 57 7.18 21.47 1.38
CA PHE A 57 6.02 22.31 1.09
C PHE A 57 4.70 21.53 1.05
N GLY A 58 4.76 20.20 0.87
CA GLY A 58 3.59 19.35 0.76
C GLY A 58 3.05 19.28 -0.66
N ILE A 59 1.75 19.00 -0.79
CA ILE A 59 1.05 18.77 -2.05
C ILE A 59 0.17 19.97 -2.37
N THR A 60 0.33 20.55 -3.56
CA THR A 60 -0.60 21.53 -4.10
C THR A 60 -1.44 20.89 -5.20
N ILE A 61 -2.74 21.08 -5.16
CA ILE A 61 -3.68 20.58 -6.16
C ILE A 61 -4.29 21.76 -6.93
N ASP A 62 -4.18 21.70 -8.25
CA ASP A 62 -4.89 22.58 -9.16
C ASP A 62 -6.02 21.79 -9.82
N ARG A 63 -7.24 22.08 -9.40
CA ARG A 63 -8.45 21.39 -9.87
C ARG A 63 -8.94 22.00 -11.16
N GLY A 64 -9.07 21.19 -12.19
CA GLY A 64 -9.85 21.54 -13.36
C GLY A 64 -11.33 21.78 -13.02
N GLU A 65 -12.06 22.43 -13.92
CA GLU A 65 -13.49 22.75 -13.71
C GLU A 65 -14.35 21.50 -13.50
N ASP A 66 -13.99 20.38 -14.14
CA ASP A 66 -14.70 19.10 -14.11
C ASP A 66 -14.03 18.05 -13.21
N ALA A 67 -13.19 18.47 -12.24
CA ALA A 67 -12.43 17.56 -11.38
C ALA A 67 -13.34 16.64 -10.55
N ASP A 68 -13.17 15.32 -10.67
CA ASP A 68 -13.85 14.35 -9.85
C ASP A 68 -13.09 14.16 -8.51
N LEU A 69 -13.71 14.58 -7.40
CA LEU A 69 -13.11 14.47 -6.06
C LEU A 69 -12.88 13.03 -5.62
N SER A 70 -13.60 12.07 -6.19
CA SER A 70 -13.37 10.65 -5.90
C SER A 70 -12.08 10.16 -6.55
N GLU A 71 -11.78 10.60 -7.77
CA GLU A 71 -10.51 10.35 -8.46
C GLU A 71 -9.35 11.06 -7.74
N GLU A 72 -9.54 12.30 -7.27
CA GLU A 72 -8.55 13.02 -6.46
C GLU A 72 -8.13 12.19 -5.24
N ALA A 73 -9.11 11.68 -4.48
CA ALA A 73 -8.85 10.85 -3.31
C ALA A 73 -8.11 9.55 -3.66
N LEU A 74 -8.39 8.96 -4.82
CA LEU A 74 -7.70 7.78 -5.33
C LEU A 74 -6.22 8.04 -5.57
N TRP A 75 -5.89 9.13 -6.25
CA TRP A 75 -4.52 9.53 -6.51
C TRP A 75 -3.77 9.87 -5.23
N LEU A 76 -4.37 10.70 -4.36
CA LEU A 76 -3.76 11.12 -3.10
C LEU A 76 -3.42 9.93 -2.20
N ASN A 77 -4.33 8.97 -2.06
CA ASN A 77 -4.16 7.84 -1.13
C ASN A 77 -3.36 6.67 -1.71
N GLY A 78 -3.10 6.69 -3.01
CA GLY A 78 -2.33 5.66 -3.71
C GLY A 78 -0.99 6.18 -4.22
N SER A 79 -0.97 6.55 -5.51
CA SER A 79 0.26 6.89 -6.24
C SER A 79 1.00 8.08 -5.67
N VAL A 80 0.27 9.15 -5.32
CA VAL A 80 0.85 10.38 -4.75
C VAL A 80 1.45 10.11 -3.38
N TYR A 81 0.70 9.42 -2.50
CA TYR A 81 1.19 9.04 -1.18
C TYR A 81 2.47 8.20 -1.24
N GLY A 82 2.48 7.18 -2.11
CA GLY A 82 3.65 6.33 -2.32
C GLY A 82 4.86 7.11 -2.85
N ALA A 83 4.66 8.03 -3.80
CA ALA A 83 5.74 8.86 -4.34
C ALA A 83 6.31 9.82 -3.29
N VAL A 84 5.44 10.50 -2.53
CA VAL A 84 5.87 11.37 -1.40
C VAL A 84 6.68 10.57 -0.39
N ALA A 85 6.20 9.37 -0.01
CA ALA A 85 6.92 8.48 0.90
C ALA A 85 8.32 8.14 0.37
N SER A 86 8.43 7.74 -0.91
CA SER A 86 9.70 7.38 -1.55
C SER A 86 10.69 8.56 -1.58
N LEU A 87 10.24 9.76 -1.98
CA LEU A 87 11.09 10.96 -2.01
C LEU A 87 11.58 11.40 -0.62
N ASN A 88 10.94 10.90 0.43
CA ASN A 88 11.32 11.15 1.83
C ASN A 88 12.05 9.98 2.48
N GLY A 89 12.55 9.01 1.69
CA GLY A 89 13.38 7.91 2.17
C GLY A 89 12.60 6.79 2.86
N LEU A 90 11.26 6.78 2.73
CA LEU A 90 10.41 5.67 3.16
C LEU A 90 10.21 4.67 2.02
N VAL A 91 9.80 3.46 2.35
CA VAL A 91 9.63 2.38 1.36
C VAL A 91 8.15 2.01 1.24
N PRO A 92 7.42 2.50 0.24
CA PRO A 92 6.07 2.05 -0.05
C PRO A 92 6.09 0.67 -0.71
N ILE A 93 5.15 -0.18 -0.29
CA ILE A 93 4.89 -1.50 -0.88
C ILE A 93 3.40 -1.58 -1.20
N HIS A 94 3.05 -2.09 -2.38
CA HIS A 94 1.66 -2.38 -2.72
C HIS A 94 1.20 -3.62 -1.96
N ALA A 95 0.58 -3.39 -0.80
CA ALA A 95 0.15 -4.44 0.12
C ALA A 95 -1.11 -4.03 0.89
N SER A 96 -1.87 -5.04 1.32
CA SER A 96 -2.89 -4.91 2.35
C SER A 96 -2.41 -5.63 3.60
N ALA A 97 -2.72 -5.12 4.80
CA ALA A 97 -2.16 -5.64 6.03
C ALA A 97 -3.17 -5.67 7.19
N VAL A 98 -2.96 -6.62 8.09
CA VAL A 98 -3.63 -6.73 9.40
C VAL A 98 -2.63 -6.59 10.53
N ALA A 99 -3.12 -6.30 11.73
CA ALA A 99 -2.30 -6.26 12.94
C ALA A 99 -2.73 -7.36 13.93
N LEU A 100 -1.76 -7.99 14.58
CA LEU A 100 -1.98 -8.93 15.69
C LEU A 100 -0.78 -8.91 16.64
N GLY A 101 -1.03 -8.92 17.95
CA GLY A 101 0.02 -8.97 18.96
C GLY A 101 1.01 -7.79 18.89
N GLY A 102 0.56 -6.59 18.46
CA GLY A 102 1.42 -5.42 18.31
C GLY A 102 2.37 -5.48 17.11
N ARG A 103 2.13 -6.35 16.14
CA ARG A 103 2.92 -6.54 14.92
C ARG A 103 2.04 -6.52 13.67
N VAL A 104 2.62 -6.18 12.51
CA VAL A 104 1.94 -6.12 11.21
C VAL A 104 2.26 -7.34 10.37
N PHE A 105 1.25 -7.92 9.76
CA PHE A 105 1.31 -8.99 8.78
C PHE A 105 0.76 -8.47 7.45
N ALA A 106 1.63 -8.36 6.47
CA ALA A 106 1.31 -7.74 5.19
C ALA A 106 1.18 -8.79 4.09
N PHE A 107 0.22 -8.58 3.19
CA PHE A 107 -0.04 -9.42 2.01
C PHE A 107 0.24 -8.62 0.75
N THR A 108 1.15 -9.11 -0.07
CA THR A 108 1.52 -8.52 -1.35
C THR A 108 1.30 -9.50 -2.50
N GLY A 109 1.38 -9.02 -3.73
CA GLY A 109 1.17 -9.79 -4.94
C GLY A 109 0.57 -8.94 -6.05
N PRO A 110 0.40 -9.46 -7.27
CA PRO A 110 -0.07 -8.71 -8.41
C PRO A 110 -1.46 -8.08 -8.19
N ALA A 111 -1.80 -7.11 -9.02
CA ALA A 111 -3.16 -6.54 -9.04
C ALA A 111 -4.18 -7.68 -9.27
N GLY A 112 -5.27 -7.65 -8.51
CA GLY A 112 -6.29 -8.72 -8.57
C GLY A 112 -5.96 -10.01 -7.82
N ALA A 113 -4.80 -10.11 -7.15
CA ALA A 113 -4.48 -11.27 -6.30
C ALA A 113 -5.39 -11.42 -5.06
N GLY A 114 -6.28 -10.47 -4.78
CA GLY A 114 -7.25 -10.52 -3.67
C GLY A 114 -6.67 -10.17 -2.30
N LYS A 115 -5.68 -9.28 -2.26
CA LYS A 115 -5.09 -8.75 -1.01
C LYS A 115 -6.14 -8.13 -0.10
N SER A 116 -6.86 -7.12 -0.61
CA SER A 116 -7.92 -6.41 0.13
C SER A 116 -9.03 -7.35 0.59
N THR A 117 -9.46 -8.29 -0.28
CA THR A 117 -10.49 -9.29 0.04
C THR A 117 -10.04 -10.22 1.17
N LEU A 118 -8.75 -10.63 1.16
CA LEU A 118 -8.20 -11.47 2.22
C LEU A 118 -8.16 -10.71 3.55
N VAL A 119 -7.70 -9.46 3.55
CA VAL A 119 -7.67 -8.62 4.77
C VAL A 119 -9.07 -8.37 5.31
N ALA A 120 -10.09 -8.16 4.43
CA ALA A 120 -11.48 -8.07 4.87
C ALA A 120 -11.95 -9.36 5.57
N ALA A 121 -11.67 -10.52 4.98
CA ALA A 121 -12.02 -11.81 5.59
C ALA A 121 -11.27 -12.11 6.90
N LEU A 122 -10.02 -11.65 7.02
CA LEU A 122 -9.28 -11.72 8.28
C LEU A 122 -9.92 -10.81 9.35
N GLY A 123 -10.51 -9.68 8.94
CA GLY A 123 -11.35 -8.86 9.82
C GLY A 123 -12.53 -9.63 10.40
N ASP A 124 -13.20 -10.48 9.63
CA ASP A 124 -14.29 -11.35 10.11
C ASP A 124 -13.81 -12.37 11.14
N LEU A 125 -12.52 -12.70 11.11
CA LEU A 125 -11.86 -13.57 12.09
C LEU A 125 -11.24 -12.79 13.27
N GLY A 126 -11.52 -11.48 13.38
CA GLY A 126 -11.11 -10.64 14.50
C GLY A 126 -9.73 -9.98 14.36
N LEU A 127 -9.10 -10.03 13.19
CA LEU A 127 -7.82 -9.36 12.94
C LEU A 127 -8.06 -7.94 12.39
N PRO A 128 -7.75 -6.86 13.14
CA PRO A 128 -7.98 -5.50 12.68
C PRO A 128 -7.10 -5.14 11.48
N MET A 129 -7.66 -4.36 10.55
CA MET A 129 -6.94 -3.85 9.40
C MET A 129 -5.83 -2.89 9.83
N PHE A 130 -4.64 -3.03 9.25
CA PHE A 130 -3.57 -2.06 9.40
C PHE A 130 -3.55 -1.05 8.23
N CYS A 131 -3.56 -1.53 7.00
CA CYS A 131 -3.69 -0.70 5.80
C CYS A 131 -4.30 -1.48 4.63
N ASP A 132 -4.74 -0.76 3.61
CA ASP A 132 -5.07 -1.31 2.29
C ASP A 132 -4.37 -0.51 1.19
N ASP A 133 -4.01 -1.17 0.11
CA ASP A 133 -3.40 -0.64 -1.11
C ASP A 133 -1.93 -0.21 -0.99
N THR A 134 -1.56 0.62 -0.01
CA THR A 134 -0.18 1.11 0.16
C THR A 134 0.28 0.95 1.62
N LEU A 135 1.26 0.11 1.84
CA LEU A 135 1.98 -0.04 3.09
C LEU A 135 3.28 0.73 3.02
N VAL A 136 3.49 1.70 3.90
CA VAL A 136 4.72 2.49 3.97
C VAL A 136 5.58 2.01 5.13
N LEU A 137 6.85 1.74 4.83
CA LEU A 137 7.83 1.24 5.78
C LEU A 137 8.88 2.32 6.09
N ASP A 138 9.16 2.50 7.37
CA ASP A 138 10.30 3.25 7.88
C ASP A 138 11.43 2.27 8.26
N LEU A 139 12.56 2.42 7.61
CA LEU A 139 13.77 1.64 7.83
C LEU A 139 14.86 2.43 8.58
N SER A 140 14.54 3.54 9.24
CA SER A 140 15.52 4.35 9.98
C SER A 140 16.04 3.67 11.26
N ASP A 141 15.21 2.86 11.92
CA ASP A 141 15.63 2.07 13.09
C ASP A 141 16.45 0.86 12.64
N PRO A 142 17.72 0.67 13.05
CA PRO A 142 18.58 -0.41 12.58
C PRO A 142 18.06 -1.82 12.91
N ASP A 143 17.30 -1.97 13.98
CA ASP A 143 16.89 -3.27 14.50
C ASP A 143 15.48 -3.67 14.06
N ARG A 144 14.64 -2.71 13.67
CA ARG A 144 13.24 -2.94 13.36
C ARG A 144 12.82 -2.21 12.08
N ILE A 145 11.89 -2.82 11.37
CA ILE A 145 11.21 -2.21 10.23
C ILE A 145 9.82 -1.82 10.70
N ILE A 146 9.54 -0.53 10.69
CA ILE A 146 8.30 0.04 11.22
C ILE A 146 7.32 0.31 10.08
N CYS A 147 6.12 -0.19 10.21
CA CYS A 147 5.00 0.13 9.33
C CYS A 147 4.34 1.41 9.82
N LEU A 148 4.17 2.37 8.93
CA LEU A 148 3.38 3.56 9.22
C LEU A 148 1.88 3.24 9.00
N PRO A 149 0.98 3.78 9.85
CA PRO A 149 -0.45 3.56 9.68
C PRO A 149 -0.90 4.18 8.36
N GLY A 150 -1.31 3.31 7.44
CA GLY A 150 -1.76 3.70 6.13
C GLY A 150 -3.19 4.22 6.11
N HIS A 151 -3.70 4.42 4.90
CA HIS A 151 -5.07 4.83 4.67
C HIS A 151 -6.06 3.76 5.15
N LYS A 152 -7.18 4.17 5.79
CA LYS A 152 -8.14 3.26 6.45
C LYS A 152 -9.37 2.93 5.61
N ARG A 153 -9.36 3.27 4.33
CA ARG A 153 -10.47 2.99 3.41
C ARG A 153 -10.11 1.79 2.53
N MET A 154 -10.68 0.65 2.86
CA MET A 154 -10.53 -0.57 2.07
C MET A 154 -11.31 -0.46 0.77
N LYS A 155 -10.72 -0.92 -0.34
CA LYS A 155 -11.37 -0.90 -1.66
C LYS A 155 -11.72 -2.33 -2.09
N LEU A 156 -13.00 -2.68 -2.07
CA LEU A 156 -13.49 -4.02 -2.45
C LEU A 156 -14.33 -3.96 -3.73
N ARG A 157 -14.24 -5.02 -4.54
CA ARG A 157 -15.19 -5.26 -5.60
C ARG A 157 -16.52 -5.73 -5.00
N PRO A 158 -17.66 -5.55 -5.69
CA PRO A 158 -18.96 -5.99 -5.18
C PRO A 158 -19.01 -7.48 -4.82
N ASP A 159 -18.44 -8.35 -5.66
CA ASP A 159 -18.32 -9.79 -5.40
C ASP A 159 -17.46 -10.11 -4.14
N ALA A 160 -16.38 -9.37 -3.92
CA ALA A 160 -15.56 -9.51 -2.74
C ALA A 160 -16.26 -9.02 -1.47
N LEU A 161 -17.10 -7.99 -1.57
CA LEU A 161 -17.90 -7.49 -0.46
C LEU A 161 -18.90 -8.55 0.04
N GLU A 162 -19.54 -9.29 -0.89
CA GLU A 162 -20.47 -10.37 -0.55
C GLU A 162 -19.80 -11.55 0.17
N LEU A 163 -18.50 -11.74 -0.01
CA LEU A 163 -17.72 -12.82 0.62
C LEU A 163 -17.28 -12.51 2.04
N THR A 164 -17.40 -11.26 2.46
CA THR A 164 -16.84 -10.74 3.73
C THR A 164 -17.89 -10.01 4.53
N GLY A 165 -17.68 -9.84 5.83
CA GLY A 165 -18.53 -9.02 6.71
C GLY A 165 -18.23 -7.52 6.64
N ALA A 166 -17.39 -7.08 5.69
CA ALA A 166 -17.08 -5.67 5.54
C ALA A 166 -18.32 -4.83 5.17
N VAL A 167 -18.46 -3.67 5.78
CA VAL A 167 -19.63 -2.81 5.60
C VAL A 167 -19.39 -1.84 4.45
N LYS A 168 -20.22 -1.97 3.41
CA LYS A 168 -20.20 -1.05 2.26
C LYS A 168 -20.39 0.40 2.72
N GLN A 169 -19.58 1.27 2.15
CA GLN A 169 -19.68 2.73 2.26
C GLN A 169 -20.12 3.33 0.92
N GLU A 170 -19.32 4.13 0.30
CA GLU A 170 -19.56 4.79 -0.98
C GLU A 170 -18.81 4.08 -2.13
N GLU A 171 -19.15 4.39 -3.35
CA GLU A 171 -18.39 3.96 -4.53
C GLU A 171 -17.03 4.64 -4.55
N VAL A 172 -16.02 3.93 -5.05
CA VAL A 172 -14.64 4.47 -5.10
C VAL A 172 -14.55 5.61 -6.12
N SER A 173 -15.02 5.38 -7.32
CA SER A 173 -15.18 6.38 -8.39
C SER A 173 -16.11 5.83 -9.47
N LYS A 174 -16.48 6.66 -10.44
CA LYS A 174 -17.30 6.24 -11.59
C LYS A 174 -16.58 5.30 -12.56
N THR A 175 -15.25 5.35 -12.55
CA THR A 175 -14.39 4.60 -13.48
C THR A 175 -13.89 3.28 -12.90
N VAL A 176 -14.00 3.10 -11.58
CA VAL A 176 -13.48 1.94 -10.85
C VAL A 176 -14.61 1.13 -10.26
N ASP A 177 -14.82 -0.10 -10.75
CA ASP A 177 -15.82 -1.06 -10.24
C ASP A 177 -15.40 -1.59 -8.84
N LYS A 178 -15.37 -0.68 -7.85
CA LYS A 178 -15.09 -0.95 -6.43
C LYS A 178 -15.90 -0.03 -5.54
N VAL A 179 -16.10 -0.48 -4.32
CA VAL A 179 -16.70 0.32 -3.24
C VAL A 179 -15.70 0.46 -2.08
N TYR A 180 -15.77 1.57 -1.39
CA TYR A 180 -15.14 1.68 -0.09
C TYR A 180 -15.90 0.85 0.93
N ALA A 181 -15.16 0.19 1.81
CA ALA A 181 -15.72 -0.64 2.86
C ALA A 181 -14.98 -0.45 4.18
N LEU A 182 -15.69 -0.65 5.28
CA LEU A 182 -15.10 -0.70 6.62
C LEU A 182 -14.89 -2.16 7.02
N PRO A 183 -13.70 -2.51 7.54
CA PRO A 183 -13.41 -3.85 8.02
C PRO A 183 -14.22 -4.15 9.30
N SER A 184 -14.66 -5.40 9.47
CA SER A 184 -15.50 -5.84 10.60
C SER A 184 -14.80 -5.74 11.96
N ALA A 185 -13.48 -5.98 12.03
CA ALA A 185 -12.69 -5.88 13.26
C ALA A 185 -12.13 -4.47 13.55
N GLY A 186 -12.52 -3.46 12.77
CA GLY A 186 -11.93 -2.13 12.89
C GLY A 186 -10.52 -2.02 12.33
N ASP A 187 -9.79 -0.99 12.75
CA ASP A 187 -8.45 -0.69 12.25
C ASP A 187 -7.47 -0.26 13.34
N VAL A 188 -6.18 -0.23 12.98
CA VAL A 188 -5.07 0.22 13.83
C VAL A 188 -4.45 1.48 13.26
N SER A 189 -4.41 2.56 14.05
CA SER A 189 -4.01 3.91 13.63
C SER A 189 -2.70 4.41 14.23
N PHE A 190 -1.78 3.49 14.56
CA PHE A 190 -0.45 3.82 15.07
C PHE A 190 0.61 2.89 14.47
N ALA A 191 1.86 3.37 14.45
CA ALA A 191 2.97 2.63 13.85
C ALA A 191 3.30 1.35 14.62
N LEU A 192 3.57 0.27 13.88
CA LEU A 192 3.89 -1.06 14.42
C LEU A 192 5.03 -1.71 13.64
N PRO A 193 5.83 -2.59 14.25
CA PRO A 193 6.84 -3.35 13.54
C PRO A 193 6.22 -4.34 12.53
N LEU A 194 6.88 -4.47 11.37
CA LEU A 194 6.56 -5.50 10.38
C LEU A 194 7.06 -6.86 10.85
N ALA A 195 6.17 -7.82 11.00
CA ALA A 195 6.52 -9.19 11.36
C ALA A 195 6.77 -10.04 10.10
N CYS A 196 5.85 -10.02 9.15
CA CYS A 196 5.90 -10.89 7.98
C CYS A 196 5.34 -10.21 6.74
N LEU A 197 5.98 -10.50 5.60
CA LEU A 197 5.47 -10.16 4.26
C LEU A 197 5.09 -11.46 3.53
N VAL A 198 3.81 -11.63 3.24
CA VAL A 198 3.24 -12.82 2.61
C VAL A 198 2.92 -12.52 1.15
N PHE A 199 3.49 -13.28 0.24
CA PHE A 199 3.25 -13.20 -1.19
C PHE A 199 2.08 -14.09 -1.59
N LEU A 200 1.04 -13.52 -2.16
CA LEU A 200 -0.14 -14.26 -2.60
C LEU A 200 0.10 -14.84 -3.99
N GLU A 201 -0.08 -16.15 -4.12
CA GLU A 201 0.00 -16.87 -5.39
C GLU A 201 -1.25 -17.71 -5.64
N GLU A 202 -1.59 -17.85 -6.92
CA GLU A 202 -2.63 -18.76 -7.36
C GLU A 202 -2.07 -20.18 -7.54
N GLY A 203 -2.78 -21.19 -7.06
CA GLY A 203 -2.41 -22.59 -7.20
C GLY A 203 -3.48 -23.53 -6.67
N ASN A 204 -3.31 -24.82 -6.83
CA ASN A 204 -4.32 -25.83 -6.50
C ASN A 204 -4.39 -26.22 -5.02
N SER A 205 -3.40 -25.81 -4.22
CA SER A 205 -3.31 -26.15 -2.80
C SER A 205 -3.47 -24.92 -1.91
N LEU A 206 -3.98 -25.15 -0.69
CA LEU A 206 -3.97 -24.16 0.38
C LEU A 206 -2.78 -24.41 1.28
N LYS A 207 -1.73 -23.59 1.17
CA LYS A 207 -0.52 -23.72 1.99
C LYS A 207 0.20 -22.40 2.14
N VAL A 208 0.84 -22.21 3.30
CA VAL A 208 1.78 -21.12 3.54
C VAL A 208 3.16 -21.73 3.72
N GLU A 209 4.12 -21.31 2.92
CA GLU A 209 5.48 -21.83 2.93
C GLU A 209 6.49 -20.68 3.13
N PRO A 210 7.48 -20.81 4.03
CA PRO A 210 8.48 -19.79 4.23
C PRO A 210 9.38 -19.64 2.99
N ILE A 211 9.78 -18.40 2.72
CA ILE A 211 10.74 -18.07 1.68
C ILE A 211 12.13 -17.95 2.32
N SER A 212 13.13 -18.57 1.72
CA SER A 212 14.51 -18.56 2.22
C SER A 212 15.54 -18.22 1.15
N GLY A 213 16.75 -17.88 1.57
CA GLY A 213 17.88 -17.65 0.67
C GLY A 213 17.68 -16.50 -0.31
N ALA A 214 18.23 -16.64 -1.51
CA ALA A 214 18.20 -15.63 -2.57
C ALA A 214 16.78 -15.32 -3.09
N GLU A 215 15.84 -16.25 -2.93
CA GLU A 215 14.45 -16.09 -3.34
C GLU A 215 13.80 -14.89 -2.62
N ARG A 216 14.16 -14.61 -1.38
CA ARG A 216 13.66 -13.47 -0.61
C ARG A 216 13.91 -12.14 -1.33
N LEU A 217 15.15 -11.92 -1.78
CA LEU A 217 15.50 -10.70 -2.52
C LEU A 217 14.83 -10.66 -3.90
N ARG A 218 14.79 -11.79 -4.60
CA ARG A 218 14.13 -11.91 -5.91
C ARG A 218 12.65 -11.51 -5.81
N ARG A 219 11.95 -11.99 -4.79
CA ARG A 219 10.53 -11.66 -4.56
C ARG A 219 10.30 -10.18 -4.27
N LEU A 220 11.20 -9.52 -3.57
CA LEU A 220 11.10 -8.08 -3.29
C LEU A 220 11.40 -7.21 -4.52
N GLN A 221 12.07 -7.77 -5.52
CA GLN A 221 12.36 -7.10 -6.79
C GLN A 221 11.24 -7.29 -7.83
N ASP A 222 10.32 -8.25 -7.60
CA ASP A 222 9.16 -8.43 -8.46
C ASP A 222 8.32 -7.15 -8.47
N ASP A 223 7.98 -6.68 -9.66
CA ASP A 223 7.25 -5.44 -9.85
C ASP A 223 5.75 -5.64 -9.58
N HIS A 224 5.39 -5.57 -8.32
CA HIS A 224 3.98 -5.53 -7.88
C HIS A 224 3.47 -4.10 -7.73
N GLN A 225 4.20 -3.14 -8.29
CA GLN A 225 3.85 -1.73 -8.20
C GLN A 225 2.64 -1.44 -9.07
N THR A 226 1.61 -0.87 -8.47
CA THR A 226 0.42 -0.43 -9.21
C THR A 226 0.60 0.95 -9.82
N SER A 227 1.62 1.69 -9.40
CA SER A 227 1.87 3.05 -9.85
C SER A 227 3.28 3.23 -10.36
N GLN A 228 3.38 3.77 -11.58
CA GLN A 228 4.66 4.16 -12.16
C GLN A 228 5.29 5.34 -11.42
N LEU A 229 4.48 6.20 -10.79
CA LEU A 229 4.95 7.41 -10.12
C LEU A 229 5.88 7.11 -8.94
N TYR A 230 5.46 6.27 -7.99
CA TYR A 230 6.35 5.97 -6.86
C TYR A 230 7.47 4.99 -7.26
N GLY A 231 7.29 4.18 -8.28
CA GLY A 231 8.36 3.40 -8.87
C GLY A 231 9.47 4.29 -9.45
N ALA A 232 9.11 5.39 -10.11
CA ALA A 232 10.08 6.38 -10.56
C ALA A 232 10.81 7.07 -9.40
N ALA A 233 10.08 7.46 -8.34
CA ALA A 233 10.68 8.04 -7.15
C ALA A 233 11.72 7.09 -6.49
N GLN A 234 11.43 5.78 -6.44
CA GLN A 234 12.36 4.78 -5.94
C GLN A 234 13.62 4.64 -6.83
N GLN A 235 13.49 4.87 -8.14
CA GLN A 235 14.62 4.76 -9.08
C GLN A 235 15.59 5.93 -9.01
N LEU A 236 15.23 7.05 -8.40
CA LEU A 236 16.13 8.19 -8.20
C LEU A 236 17.32 7.81 -7.29
N ASP A 237 17.10 6.93 -6.31
CA ASP A 237 18.17 6.39 -5.47
C ASP A 237 18.19 4.84 -5.53
N ARG A 238 18.73 4.31 -6.63
CA ARG A 238 18.84 2.86 -6.85
C ARG A 238 19.70 2.14 -5.80
N ALA A 239 20.74 2.80 -5.32
CA ALA A 239 21.63 2.22 -4.29
C ALA A 239 20.92 2.12 -2.94
N GLY A 240 20.24 3.18 -2.54
CA GLY A 240 19.38 3.19 -1.35
C GLY A 240 18.25 2.17 -1.46
N GLN A 241 17.58 2.10 -2.60
CA GLN A 241 16.53 1.10 -2.83
C GLN A 241 17.06 -0.33 -2.68
N PHE A 242 18.20 -0.66 -3.30
CA PHE A 242 18.81 -1.99 -3.15
C PHE A 242 19.18 -2.29 -1.70
N SER A 243 19.70 -1.29 -0.96
CA SER A 243 19.99 -1.41 0.46
C SER A 243 18.73 -1.71 1.28
N HIS A 244 17.63 -0.99 1.00
CA HIS A 244 16.32 -1.20 1.64
C HIS A 244 15.80 -2.61 1.38
N LEU A 245 15.75 -3.07 0.12
CA LEU A 245 15.30 -4.42 -0.23
C LEU A 245 16.18 -5.51 0.40
N SER A 246 17.51 -5.29 0.41
CA SER A 246 18.45 -6.22 1.04
C SER A 246 18.24 -6.32 2.54
N ARG A 247 17.89 -5.21 3.18
CA ARG A 247 17.57 -5.17 4.60
C ARG A 247 16.23 -5.85 4.89
N LEU A 248 15.19 -5.58 4.13
CA LEU A 248 13.90 -6.29 4.20
C LEU A 248 14.12 -7.80 4.08
N ALA A 249 14.87 -8.23 3.06
CA ALA A 249 15.18 -9.65 2.85
C ALA A 249 15.90 -10.33 4.02
N ARG A 250 16.60 -9.59 4.85
CA ARG A 250 17.33 -10.15 6.03
C ARG A 250 16.52 -10.12 7.32
N GLN A 251 15.71 -9.08 7.54
CA GLN A 251 15.16 -8.78 8.87
C GLN A 251 13.73 -9.23 9.09
N ILE A 252 12.91 -9.37 8.03
CA ILE A 252 11.50 -9.75 8.16
C ILE A 252 11.28 -11.19 7.74
N ASP A 253 10.28 -11.84 8.30
CA ASP A 253 9.83 -13.12 7.79
C ASP A 253 9.10 -12.94 6.46
N MET A 254 9.31 -13.89 5.56
CA MET A 254 8.68 -13.89 4.24
C MET A 254 8.11 -15.26 3.94
N ALA A 255 6.90 -15.29 3.41
CA ALA A 255 6.21 -16.53 3.05
C ALA A 255 5.46 -16.39 1.72
N VAL A 256 5.20 -17.51 1.08
CA VAL A 256 4.25 -17.61 -0.04
C VAL A 256 2.97 -18.24 0.49
N PHE A 257 1.84 -17.61 0.24
CA PHE A 257 0.52 -18.20 0.45
C PHE A 257 -0.07 -18.61 -0.90
N THR A 258 0.05 -19.89 -1.21
CA THR A 258 -0.57 -20.51 -2.39
C THR A 258 -2.01 -20.85 -2.09
N ARG A 259 -2.94 -20.44 -2.97
CA ARG A 259 -4.38 -20.71 -2.82
C ARG A 259 -5.09 -20.82 -4.15
N PRO A 260 -6.14 -21.66 -4.26
CA PRO A 260 -6.99 -21.69 -5.44
C PRO A 260 -7.81 -20.39 -5.55
N ARG A 261 -8.04 -19.97 -6.77
CA ARG A 261 -8.95 -18.86 -7.08
C ARG A 261 -10.40 -19.40 -7.13
N ASP A 262 -10.84 -19.94 -6.00
CA ASP A 262 -12.15 -20.59 -5.84
C ASP A 262 -12.92 -19.94 -4.69
N VAL A 263 -14.06 -19.34 -5.01
CA VAL A 263 -14.95 -18.68 -4.05
C VAL A 263 -15.40 -19.63 -2.95
N MET A 264 -15.67 -20.91 -3.28
CA MET A 264 -16.12 -21.91 -2.31
C MET A 264 -15.06 -22.25 -1.26
N ARG A 265 -13.77 -22.09 -1.63
CA ARG A 265 -12.63 -22.32 -0.73
C ARG A 265 -12.06 -21.05 -0.12
N PHE A 266 -12.65 -19.90 -0.40
CA PHE A 266 -12.12 -18.60 0.05
C PHE A 266 -12.06 -18.51 1.58
N LYS A 267 -13.13 -18.91 2.28
CA LYS A 267 -13.17 -18.89 3.77
C LYS A 267 -12.16 -19.86 4.39
N GLU A 268 -11.96 -21.03 3.79
CA GLU A 268 -10.92 -21.98 4.20
C GLU A 268 -9.54 -21.31 4.07
N GLY A 269 -9.29 -20.63 2.96
CA GLY A 269 -8.05 -19.87 2.74
C GLY A 269 -7.82 -18.76 3.78
N ALA A 270 -8.86 -18.01 4.13
CA ALA A 270 -8.77 -16.99 5.18
C ALA A 270 -8.43 -17.60 6.55
N THR A 271 -9.02 -18.76 6.89
CA THR A 271 -8.71 -19.49 8.13
C THR A 271 -7.26 -19.98 8.16
N VAL A 272 -6.74 -20.48 7.03
CA VAL A 272 -5.32 -20.89 6.92
C VAL A 272 -4.40 -19.70 7.14
N ALA A 273 -4.70 -18.55 6.53
CA ALA A 273 -3.92 -17.32 6.73
C ALA A 273 -3.97 -16.83 8.18
N ALA A 274 -5.14 -16.82 8.82
CA ALA A 274 -5.31 -16.45 10.23
C ALA A 274 -4.48 -17.36 11.16
N SER A 275 -4.57 -18.68 10.98
CA SER A 275 -3.81 -19.66 11.78
C SER A 275 -2.29 -19.49 11.61
N TYR A 276 -1.83 -19.14 10.40
CA TYR A 276 -0.41 -18.83 10.17
C TYR A 276 0.02 -17.57 10.95
N ILE A 277 -0.77 -16.51 10.93
CA ILE A 277 -0.50 -15.26 11.66
C ILE A 277 -0.48 -15.52 13.17
N GLU A 278 -1.46 -16.24 13.71
CA GLU A 278 -1.56 -16.58 15.12
C GLU A 278 -0.34 -17.38 15.59
N LYS A 279 0.09 -18.37 14.81
CA LYS A 279 1.29 -19.16 15.11
C LYS A 279 2.55 -18.27 15.09
N ALA A 280 2.73 -17.43 14.07
CA ALA A 280 3.86 -16.52 13.97
C ALA A 280 3.88 -15.46 15.10
N CYS A 281 2.73 -15.14 15.70
CA CYS A 281 2.65 -14.28 16.87
C CYS A 281 3.10 -14.96 18.17
N GLN A 282 3.02 -16.29 18.26
CA GLN A 282 3.41 -17.06 19.45
C GLN A 282 4.89 -17.41 19.47
N GLU A 283 5.54 -17.39 18.31
CA GLU A 283 6.99 -17.58 18.20
C GLU A 283 7.71 -16.28 18.62
N PRO A 284 8.72 -16.38 19.50
CA PRO A 284 9.42 -15.22 20.08
C PRO A 284 10.26 -14.45 19.07
#